data_808e962b47de1a175f8852f8c7bcbadb
#
_entry.id   808e962b47de1a175f8852f8c7bcbadb
#
_cell.length_a   1.000
_cell.length_b   1.000
_cell.length_c   1.000
_cell.angle_alpha   90.00
_cell.angle_beta   90.00
_cell.angle_gamma   90.00
#
_symmetry.space_group_name_H-M   'P 1'
#
loop_
_entity.id
_entity.type
_entity.pdbx_description
1 polymer ?
#
loop_
_entity_poly.entity_id
_entity_poly.type
_entity_poly.pdbx_seq_one_letter_code
_entity_poly.pdbx_strand_id
1 'polypeptide(L)'
;MAESEILFEIKDGLGLMTLNRPKAQNALSHGMILEMEKVMPQWEKDPAVKAVVLRGSGDRAFCAGGDVAGLYREMRDDPNGTVRRDFFRDEYIVNRRIYRFAKPWISLIDGIDMGGGVGLSVHGSHSAASEKFLFAMPETTIGLFPDVGGGYFLTRLPGALGTFLALTSHRLKAADALWAGIVDAYVPSAAMNELQAALGAADLSGPDANRKVDAVIARFAGDAGVPSLPAMMPDIDRCFSAESLQEIEAKLRKHPGEWAQKQLAALLKLSPLSMAITLEQLKRCANRSFEDSMTIEYRMSQRCMQKGHDFFEGVRALLIDKDQKPQWNPPSIDGVTREMVESHFKPVSNDLFFD
;
A
#
# COMPACT_ATOMS: atom_id res chain seq x y z
N MET A 1 26.67 16.55 6.88
CA MET A 1 25.63 15.76 7.59
C MET A 1 24.73 15.17 6.50
N ALA A 2 24.32 13.91 6.62
CA ALA A 2 23.32 13.36 5.69
C ALA A 2 22.02 14.16 5.85
N GLU A 3 21.38 14.46 4.73
CA GLU A 3 20.07 15.12 4.72
C GLU A 3 19.01 14.18 5.33
N SER A 4 18.07 14.72 6.11
CA SER A 4 17.03 13.90 6.73
C SER A 4 16.17 13.21 5.67
N GLU A 5 15.88 11.91 5.85
CA GLU A 5 15.05 11.11 4.93
C GLU A 5 13.55 11.45 4.99
N ILE A 6 13.11 12.13 6.05
CA ILE A 6 11.77 12.67 6.22
C ILE A 6 11.86 14.04 6.86
N LEU A 7 11.05 14.99 6.40
CA LEU A 7 11.04 16.35 6.90
C LEU A 7 9.71 16.65 7.59
N PHE A 8 9.78 17.37 8.71
CA PHE A 8 8.62 17.80 9.49
C PHE A 8 8.67 19.30 9.69
N GLU A 9 7.57 19.98 9.37
CA GLU A 9 7.41 21.42 9.56
C GLU A 9 5.98 21.69 10.07
N ILE A 10 5.82 22.64 10.99
CA ILE A 10 4.50 23.20 11.33
C ILE A 10 4.42 24.57 10.69
N LYS A 11 3.49 24.75 9.76
CA LYS A 11 3.31 26.00 9.05
C LYS A 11 1.85 26.23 8.71
N ASP A 12 1.37 27.45 8.96
CA ASP A 12 0.01 27.86 8.63
C ASP A 12 -1.08 26.91 9.16
N GLY A 13 -0.91 26.38 10.36
CA GLY A 13 -1.83 25.42 10.97
C GLY A 13 -1.72 23.99 10.45
N LEU A 14 -0.81 23.72 9.51
CA LEU A 14 -0.56 22.40 8.95
C LEU A 14 0.69 21.75 9.57
N GLY A 15 0.61 20.49 9.93
CA GLY A 15 1.76 19.60 10.08
C GLY A 15 2.16 19.08 8.71
N LEU A 16 3.23 19.63 8.14
CA LEU A 16 3.76 19.24 6.84
C LEU A 16 4.76 18.12 7.00
N MET A 17 4.47 16.96 6.42
CA MET A 17 5.34 15.79 6.41
C MET A 17 5.77 15.52 4.97
N THR A 18 7.09 15.53 4.72
CA THR A 18 7.64 15.30 3.39
C THR A 18 8.58 14.10 3.39
N LEU A 19 8.23 13.05 2.66
CA LEU A 19 9.13 11.92 2.40
C LEU A 19 10.28 12.41 1.52
N ASN A 20 11.52 12.28 1.98
CA ASN A 20 12.66 12.97 1.38
C ASN A 20 13.79 12.03 0.95
N ARG A 21 13.44 11.00 0.19
CA ARG A 21 14.39 10.10 -0.47
C ARG A 21 14.14 10.03 -1.99
N PRO A 22 14.14 11.16 -2.72
CA PRO A 22 13.72 11.19 -4.14
C PRO A 22 14.54 10.28 -5.03
N LYS A 23 15.83 10.05 -4.74
CA LYS A 23 16.70 9.10 -5.46
C LYS A 23 16.29 7.64 -5.30
N ALA A 24 15.63 7.31 -4.19
CA ALA A 24 15.03 6.00 -3.90
C ALA A 24 13.51 6.00 -4.11
N GLN A 25 12.95 6.95 -4.88
CA GLN A 25 11.51 7.11 -5.10
C GLN A 25 10.72 7.18 -3.79
N ASN A 26 11.28 7.82 -2.78
CA ASN A 26 10.73 7.98 -1.44
C ASN A 26 10.37 6.66 -0.72
N ALA A 27 11.08 5.57 -1.05
CA ALA A 27 10.90 4.29 -0.36
C ALA A 27 11.13 4.46 1.15
N LEU A 28 10.22 3.86 1.95
CA LEU A 28 10.22 3.96 3.40
C LEU A 28 11.37 3.18 4.02
N SER A 29 12.27 3.88 4.70
CA SER A 29 13.24 3.26 5.59
C SER A 29 12.63 3.06 7.00
N HIS A 30 13.18 2.13 7.77
CA HIS A 30 12.78 1.95 9.17
C HIS A 30 12.97 3.24 9.99
N GLY A 31 14.04 3.99 9.70
CA GLY A 31 14.28 5.29 10.34
C GLY A 31 13.17 6.31 10.09
N MET A 32 12.63 6.39 8.87
CA MET A 32 11.49 7.26 8.56
C MET A 32 10.25 6.87 9.36
N ILE A 33 9.95 5.57 9.46
CA ILE A 33 8.80 5.04 10.21
C ILE A 33 8.91 5.43 11.71
N LEU A 34 10.08 5.23 12.31
CA LEU A 34 10.31 5.57 13.71
C LEU A 34 10.18 7.09 13.99
N GLU A 35 10.64 7.93 13.05
CA GLU A 35 10.45 9.38 13.19
C GLU A 35 8.97 9.78 13.04
N MET A 36 8.20 9.14 12.14
CA MET A 36 6.76 9.34 12.03
C MET A 36 6.06 8.94 13.34
N GLU A 37 6.36 7.76 13.88
CA GLU A 37 5.77 7.27 15.13
C GLU A 37 6.02 8.23 16.30
N LYS A 38 7.18 8.87 16.34
CA LYS A 38 7.55 9.85 17.36
C LYS A 38 6.82 11.19 17.18
N VAL A 39 6.65 11.68 15.95
CA VAL A 39 6.10 13.02 15.66
C VAL A 39 4.56 13.02 15.68
N MET A 40 3.92 11.99 15.13
CA MET A 40 2.46 11.95 14.98
C MET A 40 1.69 12.14 16.30
N PRO A 41 2.05 11.49 17.44
CA PRO A 41 1.38 11.71 18.73
C PRO A 41 1.54 13.14 19.25
N GLN A 42 2.63 13.82 18.90
CA GLN A 42 2.84 15.21 19.28
C GLN A 42 1.89 16.11 18.50
N TRP A 43 1.77 15.91 17.19
CA TRP A 43 0.88 16.68 16.32
C TRP A 43 -0.61 16.45 16.61
N GLU A 44 -0.99 15.25 17.06
CA GLU A 44 -2.37 15.01 17.52
C GLU A 44 -2.76 15.92 18.70
N LYS A 45 -1.81 16.18 19.61
CA LYS A 45 -2.04 16.98 20.81
C LYS A 45 -1.76 18.48 20.65
N ASP A 46 -0.95 18.85 19.65
CA ASP A 46 -0.52 20.22 19.45
C ASP A 46 -1.67 21.07 18.87
N PRO A 47 -2.17 22.10 19.59
CA PRO A 47 -3.23 22.98 19.08
C PRO A 47 -2.80 23.84 17.87
N ALA A 48 -1.49 23.97 17.62
CA ALA A 48 -0.98 24.65 16.42
C ALA A 48 -1.18 23.83 15.15
N VAL A 49 -1.29 22.50 15.23
CA VAL A 49 -1.56 21.61 14.11
C VAL A 49 -3.06 21.37 14.00
N LYS A 50 -3.69 21.78 12.91
CA LYS A 50 -5.12 21.60 12.63
C LYS A 50 -5.38 20.45 11.65
N ALA A 51 -4.45 20.19 10.76
CA ALA A 51 -4.46 19.08 9.81
C ALA A 51 -3.02 18.64 9.52
N VAL A 52 -2.85 17.42 9.00
CA VAL A 52 -1.57 16.92 8.51
C VAL A 52 -1.63 16.84 6.99
N VAL A 53 -0.58 17.32 6.33
CA VAL A 53 -0.38 17.13 4.89
C VAL A 53 0.86 16.28 4.67
N LEU A 54 0.70 15.14 4.02
CA LEU A 54 1.77 14.23 3.63
C LEU A 54 2.03 14.33 2.13
N ARG A 55 3.30 14.43 1.73
CA ARG A 55 3.73 14.44 0.32
C ARG A 55 5.10 13.79 0.13
N GLY A 56 5.45 13.44 -1.11
CA GLY A 56 6.80 13.05 -1.51
C GLY A 56 7.61 14.24 -2.03
N SER A 57 8.93 14.22 -1.82
CA SER A 57 9.86 15.13 -2.48
C SER A 57 10.23 14.62 -3.89
N GLY A 58 10.67 15.53 -4.75
CA GLY A 58 10.97 15.23 -6.16
C GLY A 58 9.72 15.18 -7.02
N ASP A 59 9.85 14.63 -8.23
CA ASP A 59 8.84 14.70 -9.30
C ASP A 59 8.37 13.33 -9.81
N ARG A 60 8.85 12.23 -9.22
CA ARG A 60 8.63 10.88 -9.74
C ARG A 60 7.68 10.03 -8.89
N ALA A 61 7.76 10.17 -7.59
CA ALA A 61 7.04 9.30 -6.67
C ALA A 61 6.59 10.04 -5.42
N PHE A 62 5.37 9.76 -5.00
CA PHE A 62 4.95 10.00 -3.64
C PHE A 62 5.71 9.04 -2.72
N CYS A 63 5.51 7.72 -2.90
CA CYS A 63 6.25 6.66 -2.22
C CYS A 63 6.17 5.34 -3.01
N ALA A 64 7.31 4.72 -3.31
CA ALA A 64 7.37 3.46 -4.06
C ALA A 64 7.28 2.20 -3.18
N GLY A 65 6.95 2.33 -1.90
CA GLY A 65 6.84 1.22 -0.95
C GLY A 65 7.93 1.20 0.11
N GLY A 66 8.01 0.11 0.87
CA GLY A 66 9.07 -0.11 1.86
C GLY A 66 10.45 -0.34 1.23
N ASP A 67 11.52 -0.03 1.96
CA ASP A 67 12.90 -0.32 1.51
C ASP A 67 13.23 -1.82 1.65
N VAL A 68 12.51 -2.64 0.86
CA VAL A 68 12.64 -4.10 0.87
C VAL A 68 14.06 -4.57 0.48
N ALA A 69 14.81 -3.76 -0.29
CA ALA A 69 16.21 -4.04 -0.57
C ALA A 69 17.09 -3.88 0.69
N GLY A 70 16.74 -2.94 1.56
CA GLY A 70 17.35 -2.80 2.89
C GLY A 70 17.09 -4.02 3.77
N LEU A 71 15.83 -4.50 3.80
CA LEU A 71 15.45 -5.70 4.55
C LEU A 71 16.17 -6.97 4.05
N TYR A 72 16.32 -7.10 2.73
CA TYR A 72 17.10 -8.20 2.14
C TYR A 72 18.56 -8.16 2.60
N ARG A 73 19.21 -6.97 2.56
CA ARG A 73 20.60 -6.83 3.00
C ARG A 73 20.78 -7.14 4.49
N GLU A 74 19.85 -6.67 5.32
CA GLU A 74 19.86 -6.97 6.75
C GLU A 74 19.79 -8.48 7.00
N MET A 75 18.89 -9.20 6.33
CA MET A 75 18.79 -10.65 6.48
C MET A 75 20.07 -11.37 6.00
N ARG A 76 20.71 -10.87 4.94
CA ARG A 76 21.96 -11.43 4.42
C ARG A 76 23.12 -11.19 5.39
N ASP A 77 23.23 -9.98 5.94
CA ASP A 77 24.39 -9.53 6.71
C ASP A 77 24.23 -9.85 8.21
N ASP A 78 23.01 -9.87 8.72
CA ASP A 78 22.63 -10.28 10.08
C ASP A 78 21.38 -11.18 10.08
N PRO A 79 21.52 -12.48 9.80
CA PRO A 79 20.36 -13.40 9.73
C PRO A 79 19.57 -13.53 11.05
N ASN A 80 20.17 -13.18 12.18
CA ASN A 80 19.55 -13.20 13.51
C ASN A 80 19.01 -11.83 13.94
N GLY A 81 19.25 -10.78 13.16
CA GLY A 81 18.75 -9.44 13.41
C GLY A 81 17.21 -9.38 13.43
N THR A 82 16.70 -8.32 14.04
CA THR A 82 15.25 -8.13 14.21
C THR A 82 14.68 -7.05 13.34
N VAL A 83 15.53 -6.21 12.73
CA VAL A 83 15.12 -4.99 11.99
C VAL A 83 14.05 -5.29 10.94
N ARG A 84 14.18 -6.38 10.15
CA ARG A 84 13.20 -6.76 9.15
C ARG A 84 11.83 -7.12 9.73
N ARG A 85 11.78 -7.61 10.98
CA ARG A 85 10.54 -7.93 11.69
C ARG A 85 9.96 -6.69 12.38
N ASP A 86 10.84 -5.90 12.99
CA ASP A 86 10.48 -4.67 13.68
C ASP A 86 9.97 -3.62 12.69
N PHE A 87 10.54 -3.56 11.47
CA PHE A 87 10.07 -2.73 10.37
C PHE A 87 8.55 -2.86 10.15
N PHE A 88 8.04 -4.07 9.94
CA PHE A 88 6.61 -4.30 9.70
C PHE A 88 5.76 -3.97 10.93
N ARG A 89 6.28 -4.26 12.13
CA ARG A 89 5.59 -3.90 13.38
C ARG A 89 5.36 -2.40 13.47
N ASP A 90 6.43 -1.65 13.31
CA ASP A 90 6.41 -0.19 13.49
C ASP A 90 5.64 0.48 12.34
N GLU A 91 5.79 -0.01 11.11
CA GLU A 91 5.00 0.45 9.96
C GLU A 91 3.50 0.26 10.17
N TYR A 92 3.07 -0.90 10.67
CA TYR A 92 1.66 -1.18 10.92
C TYR A 92 1.09 -0.35 12.07
N ILE A 93 1.91 0.00 13.07
CA ILE A 93 1.53 0.96 14.11
C ILE A 93 1.29 2.36 13.50
N VAL A 94 2.16 2.79 12.58
CA VAL A 94 1.99 4.07 11.85
C VAL A 94 0.73 4.03 10.98
N ASN A 95 0.49 2.97 10.22
CA ASN A 95 -0.72 2.84 9.39
C ASN A 95 -2.00 2.90 10.23
N ARG A 96 -2.03 2.19 11.37
CA ARG A 96 -3.17 2.26 12.31
C ARG A 96 -3.36 3.66 12.87
N ARG A 97 -2.27 4.37 13.19
CA ARG A 97 -2.36 5.74 13.68
C ARG A 97 -2.90 6.68 12.62
N ILE A 98 -2.50 6.53 11.34
CA ILE A 98 -3.08 7.30 10.22
C ILE A 98 -4.59 7.04 10.14
N TYR A 99 -5.00 5.78 10.15
CA TYR A 99 -6.42 5.38 10.10
C TYR A 99 -7.25 5.97 11.24
N ARG A 100 -6.68 6.15 12.44
CA ARG A 100 -7.33 6.68 13.65
C ARG A 100 -6.97 8.13 13.95
N PHE A 101 -6.28 8.82 13.06
CA PHE A 101 -5.78 10.16 13.35
C PHE A 101 -6.93 11.14 13.64
N ALA A 102 -6.86 11.84 14.78
CA ALA A 102 -7.97 12.65 15.28
C ALA A 102 -8.21 13.95 14.48
N LYS A 103 -7.24 14.34 13.64
CA LYS A 103 -7.30 15.53 12.78
C LYS A 103 -7.29 15.12 11.31
N PRO A 104 -7.72 15.96 10.36
CA PRO A 104 -7.61 15.63 8.95
C PRO A 104 -6.18 15.21 8.56
N TRP A 105 -6.06 14.05 7.92
CA TRP A 105 -4.83 13.55 7.32
C TRP A 105 -5.00 13.57 5.81
N ILE A 106 -4.21 14.40 5.13
CA ILE A 106 -4.37 14.71 3.71
C ILE A 106 -3.12 14.26 2.96
N SER A 107 -3.26 13.31 2.05
CA SER A 107 -2.17 12.84 1.20
C SER A 107 -2.20 13.51 -0.17
N LEU A 108 -1.16 14.28 -0.51
CA LEU A 108 -0.99 14.91 -1.82
C LEU A 108 -0.08 14.01 -2.67
N ILE A 109 -0.71 13.23 -3.56
CA ILE A 109 -0.06 12.11 -4.25
C ILE A 109 0.31 12.54 -5.68
N ASP A 110 1.53 13.06 -5.85
CA ASP A 110 2.04 13.50 -7.15
C ASP A 110 3.10 12.52 -7.68
N GLY A 111 2.67 11.37 -8.19
CA GLY A 111 3.56 10.35 -8.73
C GLY A 111 3.22 8.92 -8.29
N ILE A 112 4.23 8.05 -8.28
CA ILE A 112 4.10 6.63 -7.91
C ILE A 112 3.70 6.52 -6.44
N ASP A 113 2.69 5.69 -6.17
CA ASP A 113 2.21 5.32 -4.84
C ASP A 113 1.95 3.81 -4.79
N MET A 114 2.86 3.06 -4.16
CA MET A 114 2.85 1.60 -4.17
C MET A 114 3.21 1.02 -2.81
N GLY A 115 2.68 -0.16 -2.49
CA GLY A 115 3.01 -0.90 -1.27
C GLY A 115 2.90 -0.06 0.00
N GLY A 116 3.98 0.06 0.77
CA GLY A 116 4.02 0.91 1.98
C GLY A 116 3.59 2.36 1.76
N GLY A 117 3.75 2.92 0.54
CA GLY A 117 3.23 4.25 0.18
C GLY A 117 1.72 4.30 0.26
N VAL A 118 1.04 3.27 -0.26
CA VAL A 118 -0.43 3.13 -0.17
C VAL A 118 -0.89 3.09 1.29
N GLY A 119 -0.13 2.41 2.17
CA GLY A 119 -0.42 2.40 3.61
C GLY A 119 -0.37 3.78 4.26
N LEU A 120 0.41 4.72 3.71
CA LEU A 120 0.47 6.10 4.19
C LEU A 120 -0.62 7.01 3.61
N SER A 121 -1.17 6.65 2.45
CA SER A 121 -2.10 7.49 1.69
C SER A 121 -3.57 7.09 1.84
N VAL A 122 -3.90 5.80 1.65
CA VAL A 122 -5.29 5.32 1.53
C VAL A 122 -6.07 5.32 2.85
N HIS A 123 -5.38 5.32 3.98
CA HIS A 123 -6.00 5.26 5.31
C HIS A 123 -6.24 6.64 5.95
N GLY A 124 -5.72 7.69 5.34
CA GLY A 124 -5.99 9.06 5.76
C GLY A 124 -7.44 9.47 5.51
N SER A 125 -7.80 10.65 6.00
CA SER A 125 -9.17 11.17 5.80
C SER A 125 -9.39 11.70 4.37
N HIS A 126 -8.31 12.13 3.68
CA HIS A 126 -8.39 12.70 2.33
C HIS A 126 -7.15 12.37 1.52
N SER A 127 -7.35 12.14 0.24
CA SER A 127 -6.28 11.89 -0.73
C SER A 127 -6.55 12.64 -2.05
N ALA A 128 -5.53 13.32 -2.57
CA ALA A 128 -5.59 14.00 -3.86
C ALA A 128 -4.47 13.46 -4.77
N ALA A 129 -4.86 12.88 -5.90
CA ALA A 129 -3.94 12.28 -6.87
C ALA A 129 -3.82 13.14 -8.13
N SER A 130 -2.60 13.23 -8.69
CA SER A 130 -2.37 13.98 -9.94
C SER A 130 -2.41 13.09 -11.19
N GLU A 131 -2.17 13.69 -12.36
CA GLU A 131 -1.99 12.97 -13.64
C GLU A 131 -0.77 12.06 -13.65
N LYS A 132 0.19 12.25 -12.72
CA LYS A 132 1.37 11.41 -12.57
C LYS A 132 1.12 10.19 -11.69
N PHE A 133 -0.02 10.14 -11.03
CA PHE A 133 -0.38 9.07 -10.11
C PHE A 133 -0.32 7.69 -10.77
N LEU A 134 0.34 6.77 -10.08
CA LEU A 134 0.43 5.38 -10.48
C LEU A 134 0.38 4.49 -9.23
N PHE A 135 -0.77 3.89 -9.00
CA PHE A 135 -1.01 2.96 -7.89
C PHE A 135 -0.70 1.52 -8.29
N ALA A 136 -0.17 0.75 -7.35
CA ALA A 136 -0.23 -0.71 -7.36
C ALA A 136 0.04 -1.28 -5.96
N MET A 137 -0.44 -2.52 -5.72
CA MET A 137 0.02 -3.38 -4.65
C MET A 137 0.86 -4.50 -5.29
N PRO A 138 2.20 -4.30 -5.45
CA PRO A 138 3.04 -5.20 -6.24
C PRO A 138 3.68 -6.33 -5.43
N GLU A 139 3.25 -6.57 -4.20
CA GLU A 139 3.89 -7.44 -3.22
C GLU A 139 4.01 -8.88 -3.70
N THR A 140 3.00 -9.39 -4.43
CA THR A 140 3.04 -10.75 -4.98
C THR A 140 4.16 -10.97 -6.00
N THR A 141 4.67 -9.88 -6.61
CA THR A 141 5.81 -9.96 -7.53
C THR A 141 7.14 -10.24 -6.82
N ILE A 142 7.22 -9.93 -5.54
CA ILE A 142 8.40 -10.14 -4.70
C ILE A 142 8.20 -11.23 -3.64
N GLY A 143 7.15 -12.07 -3.78
CA GLY A 143 6.91 -13.15 -2.83
C GLY A 143 6.39 -12.68 -1.46
N LEU A 144 5.82 -11.48 -1.38
CA LEU A 144 5.10 -10.94 -0.23
C LEU A 144 3.58 -10.99 -0.52
N PHE A 145 2.78 -10.30 0.21
CA PHE A 145 1.32 -10.12 0.05
C PHE A 145 1.00 -8.64 0.18
N PRO A 146 -0.11 -8.13 -0.38
CA PRO A 146 -0.57 -6.77 -0.14
C PRO A 146 -0.85 -6.55 1.34
N ASP A 147 0.08 -5.89 2.01
CA ASP A 147 0.05 -5.57 3.45
C ASP A 147 -0.38 -4.11 3.70
N VAL A 148 0.05 -3.50 4.78
CA VAL A 148 -0.23 -2.12 5.19
C VAL A 148 -1.73 -1.77 5.20
N GLY A 149 -2.58 -2.72 5.59
CA GLY A 149 -4.04 -2.60 5.54
C GLY A 149 -4.64 -3.02 4.19
N GLY A 150 -3.86 -3.69 3.33
CA GLY A 150 -4.30 -4.21 2.04
C GLY A 150 -5.49 -5.15 2.15
N GLY A 151 -5.46 -6.07 3.13
CA GLY A 151 -6.60 -6.95 3.42
C GLY A 151 -7.87 -6.19 3.81
N TYR A 152 -7.74 -5.03 4.43
CA TYR A 152 -8.88 -4.20 4.81
C TYR A 152 -9.45 -3.43 3.62
N PHE A 153 -8.66 -2.62 2.91
CA PHE A 153 -9.22 -1.74 1.87
C PHE A 153 -9.54 -2.48 0.57
N LEU A 154 -8.72 -3.45 0.15
CA LEU A 154 -8.96 -4.21 -1.08
C LEU A 154 -10.26 -5.01 -1.02
N THR A 155 -10.62 -5.56 0.14
CA THR A 155 -11.87 -6.32 0.32
C THR A 155 -13.12 -5.45 0.30
N ARG A 156 -12.98 -4.13 0.29
CA ARG A 156 -14.07 -3.14 0.23
C ARG A 156 -14.25 -2.50 -1.13
N LEU A 157 -13.36 -2.84 -2.08
CA LEU A 157 -13.49 -2.42 -3.47
C LEU A 157 -14.66 -3.15 -4.18
N PRO A 158 -15.21 -2.57 -5.26
CA PRO A 158 -16.34 -3.15 -5.98
C PRO A 158 -16.03 -4.56 -6.52
N GLY A 159 -16.97 -5.48 -6.38
CA GLY A 159 -16.89 -6.83 -6.95
C GLY A 159 -15.62 -7.58 -6.59
N ALA A 160 -14.98 -8.20 -7.58
CA ALA A 160 -13.71 -8.91 -7.42
C ALA A 160 -12.48 -8.02 -7.70
N LEU A 161 -12.63 -6.68 -7.76
CA LEU A 161 -11.55 -5.76 -8.08
C LEU A 161 -10.39 -5.89 -7.09
N GLY A 162 -10.68 -5.98 -5.79
CA GLY A 162 -9.63 -6.14 -4.78
C GLY A 162 -8.80 -7.40 -4.98
N THR A 163 -9.43 -8.53 -5.26
CA THR A 163 -8.74 -9.79 -5.58
C THR A 163 -7.88 -9.65 -6.84
N PHE A 164 -8.44 -9.02 -7.88
CA PHE A 164 -7.71 -8.75 -9.11
C PHE A 164 -6.45 -7.91 -8.87
N LEU A 165 -6.57 -6.78 -8.17
CA LEU A 165 -5.43 -5.90 -7.87
C LEU A 165 -4.38 -6.59 -7.00
N ALA A 166 -4.82 -7.30 -5.96
CA ALA A 166 -3.95 -8.00 -5.03
C ALA A 166 -3.11 -9.10 -5.71
N LEU A 167 -3.74 -9.88 -6.61
CA LEU A 167 -3.07 -11.02 -7.23
C LEU A 167 -2.24 -10.62 -8.47
N THR A 168 -2.65 -9.58 -9.21
CA THR A 168 -2.02 -9.25 -10.50
C THR A 168 -1.04 -8.09 -10.44
N SER A 169 -1.02 -7.35 -9.32
CA SER A 169 -0.28 -6.10 -9.21
C SER A 169 -0.66 -5.09 -10.31
N HIS A 170 -1.92 -5.12 -10.75
CA HIS A 170 -2.41 -4.25 -11.80
C HIS A 170 -2.27 -2.78 -11.40
N ARG A 171 -1.80 -1.96 -12.34
CA ARG A 171 -1.53 -0.56 -12.09
C ARG A 171 -2.72 0.30 -12.44
N LEU A 172 -3.11 1.19 -11.53
CA LEU A 172 -4.17 2.16 -11.74
C LEU A 172 -3.62 3.56 -11.92
N LYS A 173 -4.22 4.32 -12.84
CA LYS A 173 -4.06 5.76 -12.94
C LYS A 173 -5.15 6.46 -12.14
N ALA A 174 -5.06 7.78 -12.02
CA ALA A 174 -5.95 8.60 -11.19
C ALA A 174 -7.45 8.38 -11.51
N ALA A 175 -7.85 8.30 -12.78
CA ALA A 175 -9.25 8.10 -13.15
C ALA A 175 -9.81 6.76 -12.64
N ASP A 176 -9.04 5.67 -12.77
CA ASP A 176 -9.43 4.34 -12.27
C ASP A 176 -9.42 4.28 -10.75
N ALA A 177 -8.43 4.88 -10.10
CA ALA A 177 -8.33 4.91 -8.65
C ALA A 177 -9.45 5.75 -8.00
N LEU A 178 -9.82 6.88 -8.62
CA LEU A 178 -10.95 7.71 -8.21
C LEU A 178 -12.28 6.95 -8.36
N TRP A 179 -12.48 6.26 -9.51
CA TRP A 179 -13.66 5.44 -9.72
C TRP A 179 -13.77 4.29 -8.72
N ALA A 180 -12.64 3.67 -8.37
CA ALA A 180 -12.59 2.57 -7.41
C ALA A 180 -12.72 3.04 -5.94
N GLY A 181 -12.66 4.33 -5.67
CA GLY A 181 -12.66 4.88 -4.30
C GLY A 181 -11.35 4.66 -3.55
N ILE A 182 -10.24 4.52 -4.27
CA ILE A 182 -8.88 4.41 -3.69
C ILE A 182 -8.31 5.79 -3.39
N VAL A 183 -8.69 6.80 -4.18
CA VAL A 183 -8.39 8.22 -3.93
C VAL A 183 -9.67 9.04 -3.97
N ASP A 184 -9.69 10.17 -3.26
CA ASP A 184 -10.90 10.99 -3.08
C ASP A 184 -11.04 12.08 -4.15
N ALA A 185 -9.93 12.58 -4.68
CA ALA A 185 -9.94 13.66 -5.66
C ALA A 185 -8.81 13.51 -6.68
N TYR A 186 -9.08 14.00 -7.90
CA TYR A 186 -8.04 14.30 -8.87
C TYR A 186 -7.72 15.80 -8.82
N VAL A 187 -6.45 16.14 -8.62
CA VAL A 187 -5.95 17.52 -8.63
C VAL A 187 -4.72 17.59 -9.53
N PRO A 188 -4.69 18.45 -10.56
CA PRO A 188 -3.52 18.57 -11.44
C PRO A 188 -2.23 18.84 -10.65
N SER A 189 -1.13 18.22 -11.02
CA SER A 189 0.18 18.38 -10.37
C SER A 189 0.58 19.84 -10.19
N ALA A 190 0.28 20.66 -11.20
CA ALA A 190 0.56 22.10 -11.17
C ALA A 190 -0.20 22.85 -10.04
N ALA A 191 -1.35 22.31 -9.60
CA ALA A 191 -2.20 22.94 -8.58
C ALA A 191 -1.91 22.43 -7.15
N MET A 192 -1.08 21.39 -6.97
CA MET A 192 -0.83 20.77 -5.65
C MET A 192 -0.24 21.75 -4.62
N ASN A 193 0.66 22.62 -5.03
CA ASN A 193 1.25 23.62 -4.11
C ASN A 193 0.23 24.69 -3.72
N GLU A 194 -0.64 25.10 -4.65
CA GLU A 194 -1.72 26.06 -4.37
C GLU A 194 -2.78 25.43 -3.47
N LEU A 195 -3.12 24.17 -3.67
CA LEU A 195 -3.99 23.40 -2.78
C LEU A 195 -3.43 23.37 -1.35
N GLN A 196 -2.12 23.02 -1.19
CA GLN A 196 -1.50 23.05 0.13
C GLN A 196 -1.56 24.43 0.78
N ALA A 197 -1.28 25.49 0.04
CA ALA A 197 -1.39 26.87 0.54
C ALA A 197 -2.83 27.25 0.94
N ALA A 198 -3.83 26.82 0.15
CA ALA A 198 -5.23 27.05 0.46
C ALA A 198 -5.71 26.29 1.69
N LEU A 199 -5.21 25.05 1.93
CA LEU A 199 -5.44 24.29 3.16
C LEU A 199 -4.88 25.04 4.38
N GLY A 200 -3.66 25.60 4.27
CA GLY A 200 -3.05 26.41 5.34
C GLY A 200 -3.79 27.71 5.63
N ALA A 201 -4.39 28.32 4.60
CA ALA A 201 -5.17 29.54 4.74
C ALA A 201 -6.60 29.31 5.31
N ALA A 202 -7.08 28.06 5.32
CA ALA A 202 -8.41 27.71 5.80
C ALA A 202 -8.41 27.53 7.33
N ASP A 203 -9.50 27.94 7.99
CA ASP A 203 -9.72 27.59 9.39
C ASP A 203 -10.17 26.15 9.52
N LEU A 204 -9.22 25.23 9.64
CA LEU A 204 -9.45 23.78 9.81
C LEU A 204 -9.66 23.38 11.29
N SER A 205 -10.01 24.32 12.16
CA SER A 205 -10.35 24.01 13.55
C SER A 205 -11.81 23.54 13.70
N GLY A 206 -12.05 22.76 14.78
CA GLY A 206 -13.39 22.32 15.18
C GLY A 206 -13.84 20.99 14.54
N PRO A 207 -15.06 20.55 14.90
CA PRO A 207 -15.53 19.21 14.55
C PRO A 207 -15.87 19.01 13.06
N ASP A 208 -15.97 20.09 12.30
CA ASP A 208 -16.26 20.10 10.87
C ASP A 208 -15.00 20.25 9.99
N ALA A 209 -13.81 20.03 10.57
CA ALA A 209 -12.53 20.17 9.88
C ALA A 209 -12.46 19.35 8.57
N ASN A 210 -12.90 18.08 8.59
CA ASN A 210 -12.92 17.25 7.39
C ASN A 210 -13.79 17.85 6.27
N ARG A 211 -14.99 18.33 6.58
CA ARG A 211 -15.87 18.99 5.60
C ARG A 211 -15.25 20.26 5.02
N LYS A 212 -14.48 21.00 5.82
CA LYS A 212 -13.76 22.17 5.36
C LYS A 212 -12.61 21.79 4.40
N VAL A 213 -11.90 20.69 4.70
CA VAL A 213 -10.90 20.12 3.78
C VAL A 213 -11.55 19.71 2.47
N ASP A 214 -12.69 18.99 2.48
CA ASP A 214 -13.46 18.67 1.27
C ASP A 214 -13.75 19.89 0.42
N ALA A 215 -14.23 20.97 1.05
CA ALA A 215 -14.57 22.21 0.36
C ALA A 215 -13.35 22.92 -0.25
N VAL A 216 -12.17 22.81 0.38
CA VAL A 216 -10.91 23.32 -0.18
C VAL A 216 -10.47 22.46 -1.36
N ILE A 217 -10.41 21.13 -1.21
CA ILE A 217 -9.99 20.22 -2.28
C ILE A 217 -10.89 20.38 -3.52
N ALA A 218 -12.21 20.47 -3.33
CA ALA A 218 -13.17 20.63 -4.43
C ALA A 218 -12.90 21.86 -5.34
N ARG A 219 -12.25 22.91 -4.83
CA ARG A 219 -11.89 24.08 -5.62
C ARG A 219 -10.74 23.85 -6.59
N PHE A 220 -9.94 22.80 -6.34
CA PHE A 220 -8.78 22.42 -7.14
C PHE A 220 -8.99 21.12 -7.92
N ALA A 221 -10.10 20.44 -7.62
CA ALA A 221 -10.44 19.19 -8.30
C ALA A 221 -10.66 19.42 -9.81
N GLY A 222 -10.06 18.56 -10.61
CA GLY A 222 -10.17 18.56 -12.06
C GLY A 222 -10.83 17.30 -12.60
N ASP A 223 -10.83 17.17 -13.92
CA ASP A 223 -11.29 15.97 -14.62
C ASP A 223 -10.12 14.98 -14.78
N ALA A 224 -10.23 13.81 -14.15
CA ALA A 224 -9.25 12.74 -14.26
C ALA A 224 -9.34 11.96 -15.59
N GLY A 225 -10.35 12.24 -16.41
CA GLY A 225 -10.67 11.51 -17.62
C GLY A 225 -11.54 10.28 -17.39
N VAL A 226 -11.72 9.48 -18.45
CA VAL A 226 -12.60 8.31 -18.44
C VAL A 226 -11.88 7.12 -17.79
N PRO A 227 -12.42 6.50 -16.72
CA PRO A 227 -11.84 5.30 -16.13
C PRO A 227 -11.97 4.10 -17.05
N SER A 228 -10.96 3.24 -17.09
CA SER A 228 -10.95 2.00 -17.88
C SER A 228 -11.54 0.81 -17.12
N LEU A 229 -11.49 0.81 -15.80
CA LEU A 229 -11.96 -0.27 -14.93
C LEU A 229 -13.42 -0.67 -15.16
N PRO A 230 -14.40 0.25 -15.34
CA PRO A 230 -15.79 -0.14 -15.56
C PRO A 230 -15.99 -1.12 -16.72
N ALA A 231 -15.24 -0.94 -17.81
CA ALA A 231 -15.30 -1.83 -18.96
C ALA A 231 -14.66 -3.21 -18.69
N MET A 232 -13.72 -3.29 -17.74
CA MET A 232 -13.05 -4.53 -17.36
C MET A 232 -13.78 -5.32 -16.27
N MET A 233 -14.64 -4.68 -15.49
CA MET A 233 -15.30 -5.29 -14.33
C MET A 233 -16.04 -6.61 -14.65
N PRO A 234 -16.77 -6.75 -15.76
CA PRO A 234 -17.44 -8.03 -16.05
C PRO A 234 -16.47 -9.21 -16.19
N ASP A 235 -15.28 -8.98 -16.74
CA ASP A 235 -14.25 -10.01 -16.90
C ASP A 235 -13.48 -10.23 -15.57
N ILE A 236 -13.23 -9.16 -14.81
CA ILE A 236 -12.66 -9.24 -13.47
C ILE A 236 -13.57 -10.08 -12.56
N ASP A 237 -14.85 -9.78 -12.49
CA ASP A 237 -15.80 -10.51 -11.66
C ASP A 237 -15.93 -11.96 -12.08
N ARG A 238 -15.97 -12.21 -13.40
CA ARG A 238 -16.03 -13.58 -13.93
C ARG A 238 -14.84 -14.43 -13.51
N CYS A 239 -13.62 -13.86 -13.55
CA CYS A 239 -12.41 -14.63 -13.35
C CYS A 239 -11.91 -14.63 -11.89
N PHE A 240 -12.04 -13.51 -11.18
CA PHE A 240 -11.39 -13.30 -9.87
C PHE A 240 -12.34 -13.43 -8.67
N SER A 241 -13.64 -13.68 -8.86
CA SER A 241 -14.57 -14.03 -7.78
C SER A 241 -14.52 -15.51 -7.36
N ALA A 242 -13.52 -16.25 -7.84
CA ALA A 242 -13.36 -17.67 -7.55
C ALA A 242 -12.74 -17.91 -6.16
N GLU A 243 -13.04 -19.09 -5.59
CA GLU A 243 -12.62 -19.46 -4.25
C GLU A 243 -11.18 -19.99 -4.14
N SER A 244 -10.55 -20.33 -5.29
CA SER A 244 -9.19 -20.86 -5.31
C SER A 244 -8.40 -20.33 -6.49
N LEU A 245 -7.05 -20.36 -6.38
CA LEU A 245 -6.16 -19.99 -7.47
C LEU A 245 -6.32 -20.90 -8.69
N GLN A 246 -6.56 -22.18 -8.46
CA GLN A 246 -6.81 -23.16 -9.54
C GLN A 246 -8.07 -22.78 -10.33
N GLU A 247 -9.13 -22.33 -9.65
CA GLU A 247 -10.34 -21.87 -10.33
C GLU A 247 -10.12 -20.56 -11.09
N ILE A 248 -9.38 -19.60 -10.50
CA ILE A 248 -8.99 -18.34 -11.20
C ILE A 248 -8.22 -18.69 -12.46
N GLU A 249 -7.20 -19.53 -12.35
CA GLU A 249 -6.40 -19.96 -13.51
C GLU A 249 -7.27 -20.66 -14.56
N ALA A 250 -8.12 -21.59 -14.15
CA ALA A 250 -9.02 -22.31 -15.07
C ALA A 250 -9.99 -21.38 -15.79
N LYS A 251 -10.55 -20.37 -15.10
CA LYS A 251 -11.43 -19.36 -15.69
C LYS A 251 -10.67 -18.48 -16.70
N LEU A 252 -9.45 -18.03 -16.36
CA LEU A 252 -8.60 -17.25 -17.26
C LEU A 252 -8.21 -18.06 -18.52
N ARG A 253 -7.89 -19.35 -18.38
CA ARG A 253 -7.57 -20.23 -19.51
C ARG A 253 -8.75 -20.44 -20.46
N LYS A 254 -9.98 -20.50 -19.92
CA LYS A 254 -11.21 -20.67 -20.70
C LYS A 254 -11.71 -19.36 -21.34
N HIS A 255 -11.25 -18.23 -20.86
CA HIS A 255 -11.70 -16.94 -21.36
C HIS A 255 -11.10 -16.64 -22.75
N PRO A 256 -11.91 -16.30 -23.77
CA PRO A 256 -11.43 -16.18 -25.15
C PRO A 256 -10.65 -14.88 -25.43
N GLY A 257 -10.73 -13.87 -24.54
CA GLY A 257 -10.18 -12.53 -24.78
C GLY A 257 -8.69 -12.42 -24.46
N GLU A 258 -7.99 -11.56 -25.18
CA GLU A 258 -6.56 -11.26 -24.94
C GLU A 258 -6.28 -10.75 -23.53
N TRP A 259 -7.24 -10.01 -22.94
CA TRP A 259 -7.10 -9.52 -21.58
C TRP A 259 -6.82 -10.66 -20.61
N ALA A 260 -7.63 -11.73 -20.65
CA ALA A 260 -7.46 -12.87 -19.74
C ALA A 260 -6.14 -13.61 -19.99
N GLN A 261 -5.69 -13.71 -21.24
CA GLN A 261 -4.40 -14.31 -21.56
C GLN A 261 -3.22 -13.49 -20.98
N LYS A 262 -3.34 -12.16 -21.01
CA LYS A 262 -2.37 -11.26 -20.37
C LYS A 262 -2.34 -11.43 -18.85
N GLN A 263 -3.52 -11.53 -18.20
CA GLN A 263 -3.59 -11.75 -16.76
C GLN A 263 -3.02 -13.12 -16.37
N LEU A 264 -3.35 -14.17 -17.11
CA LEU A 264 -2.80 -15.50 -16.88
C LEU A 264 -1.28 -15.52 -17.01
N ALA A 265 -0.74 -14.90 -18.06
CA ALA A 265 0.70 -14.82 -18.27
C ALA A 265 1.43 -14.01 -17.18
N ALA A 266 0.75 -13.04 -16.57
CA ALA A 266 1.25 -12.30 -15.43
C ALA A 266 1.26 -13.18 -14.16
N LEU A 267 0.13 -13.83 -13.83
CA LEU A 267 0.01 -14.68 -12.65
C LEU A 267 1.03 -15.83 -12.63
N LEU A 268 1.26 -16.47 -13.78
CA LEU A 268 2.20 -17.59 -13.89
C LEU A 268 3.68 -17.24 -13.62
N LYS A 269 4.00 -15.95 -13.47
CA LYS A 269 5.34 -15.47 -13.10
C LYS A 269 5.50 -15.17 -11.63
N LEU A 270 4.39 -15.09 -10.89
CA LEU A 270 4.37 -14.68 -9.49
C LEU A 270 4.61 -15.88 -8.57
N SER A 271 4.97 -15.60 -7.31
CA SER A 271 5.08 -16.65 -6.30
C SER A 271 3.73 -17.34 -6.07
N PRO A 272 3.63 -18.65 -6.29
CA PRO A 272 2.41 -19.40 -6.02
C PRO A 272 1.99 -19.35 -4.55
N LEU A 273 2.94 -19.43 -3.63
CA LEU A 273 2.67 -19.31 -2.19
C LEU A 273 2.17 -17.92 -1.84
N SER A 274 2.81 -16.88 -2.34
CA SER A 274 2.40 -15.49 -2.12
C SER A 274 0.96 -15.25 -2.59
N MET A 275 0.61 -15.68 -3.80
CA MET A 275 -0.76 -15.56 -4.30
C MET A 275 -1.78 -16.33 -3.43
N ALA A 276 -1.41 -17.51 -2.94
CA ALA A 276 -2.31 -18.33 -2.12
C ALA A 276 -2.56 -17.70 -0.74
N ILE A 277 -1.51 -17.20 -0.07
CA ILE A 277 -1.67 -16.49 1.20
C ILE A 277 -2.42 -15.17 1.02
N THR A 278 -2.23 -14.47 -0.10
CA THR A 278 -2.97 -13.25 -0.45
C THR A 278 -4.46 -13.54 -0.61
N LEU A 279 -4.84 -14.57 -1.36
CA LEU A 279 -6.25 -14.93 -1.53
C LEU A 279 -6.91 -15.31 -0.19
N GLU A 280 -6.19 -16.06 0.65
CA GLU A 280 -6.68 -16.42 1.99
C GLU A 280 -6.75 -15.20 2.92
N GLN A 281 -5.79 -14.26 2.86
CA GLN A 281 -5.84 -12.97 3.57
C GLN A 281 -7.12 -12.22 3.25
N LEU A 282 -7.43 -12.03 1.98
CA LEU A 282 -8.63 -11.30 1.56
C LEU A 282 -9.91 -11.95 2.12
N LYS A 283 -10.02 -13.28 2.11
CA LYS A 283 -11.15 -14.00 2.70
C LYS A 283 -11.26 -13.75 4.20
N ARG A 284 -10.14 -13.79 4.93
CA ARG A 284 -10.13 -13.59 6.38
C ARG A 284 -10.41 -12.14 6.78
N CYS A 285 -10.01 -11.18 5.96
CA CYS A 285 -10.15 -9.75 6.25
C CYS A 285 -11.49 -9.13 5.78
N ALA A 286 -12.27 -9.80 4.93
CA ALA A 286 -13.46 -9.26 4.26
C ALA A 286 -14.49 -8.59 5.20
N ASN A 287 -14.65 -9.11 6.42
CA ASN A 287 -15.59 -8.60 7.42
C ASN A 287 -14.90 -8.25 8.76
N ARG A 288 -13.62 -7.94 8.74
CA ARG A 288 -12.87 -7.60 9.95
C ARG A 288 -12.73 -6.09 10.10
N SER A 289 -12.44 -5.67 11.34
CA SER A 289 -11.97 -4.31 11.60
C SER A 289 -10.61 -4.06 10.94
N PHE A 290 -10.22 -2.78 10.88
CA PHE A 290 -8.88 -2.42 10.42
C PHE A 290 -7.81 -3.09 11.29
N GLU A 291 -7.96 -3.00 12.60
CA GLU A 291 -7.04 -3.54 13.58
C GLU A 291 -6.91 -5.07 13.50
N ASP A 292 -8.02 -5.78 13.35
CA ASP A 292 -7.99 -7.25 13.15
C ASP A 292 -7.26 -7.63 11.87
N SER A 293 -7.49 -6.86 10.79
CA SER A 293 -6.81 -7.08 9.51
C SER A 293 -5.31 -6.85 9.64
N MET A 294 -4.90 -5.77 10.30
CA MET A 294 -3.48 -5.47 10.58
C MET A 294 -2.81 -6.55 11.45
N THR A 295 -3.54 -7.12 12.44
CA THR A 295 -3.05 -8.25 13.24
C THR A 295 -2.81 -9.49 12.37
N ILE A 296 -3.71 -9.78 11.44
CA ILE A 296 -3.56 -10.90 10.48
C ILE A 296 -2.33 -10.65 9.60
N GLU A 297 -2.20 -9.46 9.03
CA GLU A 297 -1.07 -9.07 8.17
C GLU A 297 0.26 -9.13 8.92
N TYR A 298 0.28 -8.72 10.19
CA TYR A 298 1.49 -8.82 11.01
C TYR A 298 1.95 -10.28 11.16
N ARG A 299 1.04 -11.22 11.44
CA ARG A 299 1.38 -12.66 11.50
C ARG A 299 1.97 -13.15 10.18
N MET A 300 1.37 -12.75 9.07
CA MET A 300 1.84 -13.10 7.72
C MET A 300 3.23 -12.52 7.46
N SER A 301 3.47 -11.23 7.76
CA SER A 301 4.77 -10.60 7.54
C SER A 301 5.88 -11.27 8.34
N GLN A 302 5.61 -11.65 9.60
CA GLN A 302 6.58 -12.37 10.44
C GLN A 302 6.96 -13.74 9.87
N ARG A 303 6.06 -14.40 9.12
CA ARG A 303 6.36 -15.65 8.40
C ARG A 303 7.14 -15.39 7.11
N CYS A 304 6.76 -14.37 6.36
CA CYS A 304 7.49 -13.96 5.15
C CYS A 304 8.94 -13.54 5.45
N MET A 305 9.21 -13.04 6.65
CA MET A 305 10.56 -12.66 7.09
C MET A 305 11.42 -13.83 7.59
N GLN A 306 10.96 -15.06 7.47
CA GLN A 306 11.77 -16.24 7.79
C GLN A 306 12.74 -16.54 6.65
N LYS A 307 13.94 -17.04 7.03
CA LYS A 307 14.95 -17.44 6.05
C LYS A 307 14.41 -18.50 5.09
N GLY A 308 14.64 -18.30 3.80
CA GLY A 308 14.21 -19.23 2.75
C GLY A 308 12.78 -19.01 2.25
N HIS A 309 12.08 -17.98 2.75
CA HIS A 309 10.79 -17.57 2.19
C HIS A 309 10.95 -16.92 0.82
N ASP A 310 9.94 -17.06 -0.04
CA ASP A 310 9.88 -16.50 -1.40
C ASP A 310 10.14 -14.98 -1.46
N PHE A 311 9.84 -14.23 -0.39
CA PHE A 311 10.15 -12.81 -0.29
C PHE A 311 11.62 -12.50 -0.60
N PHE A 312 12.55 -13.25 -0.01
CA PHE A 312 13.98 -13.00 -0.22
C PHE A 312 14.41 -13.36 -1.63
N GLU A 313 13.83 -14.42 -2.20
CA GLU A 313 14.08 -14.80 -3.59
C GLU A 313 13.52 -13.77 -4.57
N GLY A 314 12.31 -13.28 -4.34
CA GLY A 314 11.71 -12.25 -5.18
C GLY A 314 12.50 -10.94 -5.16
N VAL A 315 12.89 -10.48 -3.96
CA VAL A 315 13.74 -9.28 -3.81
C VAL A 315 15.10 -9.49 -4.48
N ARG A 316 15.74 -10.67 -4.31
CA ARG A 316 16.98 -11.01 -5.02
C ARG A 316 16.81 -10.84 -6.53
N ALA A 317 15.82 -11.53 -7.08
CA ALA A 317 15.65 -11.60 -8.54
C ALA A 317 15.26 -10.27 -9.18
N LEU A 318 14.42 -9.46 -8.50
CA LEU A 318 13.91 -8.21 -9.08
C LEU A 318 14.76 -6.98 -8.77
N LEU A 319 15.35 -6.92 -7.57
CA LEU A 319 15.94 -5.67 -7.08
C LEU A 319 17.47 -5.75 -6.85
N ILE A 320 18.00 -6.92 -6.47
CA ILE A 320 19.43 -7.08 -6.17
C ILE A 320 20.19 -7.54 -7.39
N ASP A 321 19.92 -8.79 -7.86
CA ASP A 321 20.62 -9.37 -9.02
C ASP A 321 20.02 -8.88 -10.34
N LYS A 322 18.72 -8.53 -10.33
CA LYS A 322 17.94 -8.01 -11.48
C LYS A 322 17.91 -8.98 -12.66
N ASP A 323 18.04 -10.28 -12.40
CA ASP A 323 17.99 -11.34 -13.42
C ASP A 323 16.56 -11.65 -13.88
N GLN A 324 15.53 -11.17 -13.15
CA GLN A 324 14.11 -11.35 -13.43
C GLN A 324 13.69 -12.84 -13.50
N LYS A 325 14.39 -13.72 -12.79
CA LYS A 325 14.22 -15.17 -12.79
C LYS A 325 14.10 -15.71 -11.37
N PRO A 326 13.05 -15.35 -10.63
CA PRO A 326 12.85 -15.90 -9.30
C PRO A 326 12.63 -17.41 -9.35
N GLN A 327 13.19 -18.12 -8.37
CA GLN A 327 13.02 -19.55 -8.16
C GLN A 327 12.04 -19.76 -7.00
N TRP A 328 10.75 -19.74 -7.31
CA TRP A 328 9.69 -19.85 -6.31
C TRP A 328 9.63 -21.24 -5.67
N ASN A 329 9.27 -21.28 -4.39
CA ASN A 329 9.08 -22.53 -3.65
C ASN A 329 7.75 -22.51 -2.88
N PRO A 330 6.73 -23.29 -3.32
CA PRO A 330 6.73 -24.23 -4.45
C PRO A 330 6.72 -23.55 -5.83
N PRO A 331 7.15 -24.23 -6.89
CA PRO A 331 7.28 -23.64 -8.23
C PRO A 331 5.95 -23.53 -9.00
N SER A 332 4.87 -24.08 -8.47
CA SER A 332 3.54 -24.04 -9.11
C SER A 332 2.42 -23.98 -8.06
N ILE A 333 1.23 -23.52 -8.48
CA ILE A 333 0.03 -23.42 -7.65
C ILE A 333 -0.34 -24.79 -7.05
N ASP A 334 -0.18 -25.88 -7.79
CA ASP A 334 -0.51 -27.23 -7.35
C ASP A 334 0.43 -27.74 -6.24
N GLY A 335 1.62 -27.16 -6.13
CA GLY A 335 2.56 -27.47 -5.05
C GLY A 335 2.24 -26.77 -3.73
N VAL A 336 1.34 -25.79 -3.72
CA VAL A 336 0.96 -25.07 -2.49
C VAL A 336 -0.02 -25.90 -1.67
N THR A 337 0.40 -26.30 -0.47
CA THR A 337 -0.45 -27.07 0.44
C THR A 337 -1.25 -26.14 1.35
N ARG A 338 -2.39 -26.65 1.85
CA ARG A 338 -3.18 -25.92 2.85
C ARG A 338 -2.37 -25.62 4.10
N GLU A 339 -1.51 -26.52 4.52
CA GLU A 339 -0.66 -26.31 5.71
C GLU A 339 0.32 -25.16 5.51
N MET A 340 0.92 -25.01 4.32
CA MET A 340 1.78 -23.88 3.98
C MET A 340 1.02 -22.57 4.13
N VAL A 341 -0.19 -22.47 3.58
CA VAL A 341 -1.05 -21.29 3.69
C VAL A 341 -1.40 -21.02 5.15
N GLU A 342 -1.98 -21.99 5.86
CA GLU A 342 -2.43 -21.84 7.26
C GLU A 342 -1.30 -21.43 8.22
N SER A 343 -0.06 -21.85 7.93
CA SER A 343 1.09 -21.51 8.76
C SER A 343 1.33 -20.00 8.86
N HIS A 344 0.97 -19.23 7.83
CA HIS A 344 1.16 -17.77 7.79
C HIS A 344 0.19 -17.03 8.71
N PHE A 345 -0.92 -17.63 9.07
CA PHE A 345 -1.98 -17.00 9.88
C PHE A 345 -1.91 -17.40 11.36
N LYS A 346 -1.02 -18.31 11.73
CA LYS A 346 -0.87 -18.74 13.13
C LYS A 346 -0.31 -17.59 13.98
N PRO A 347 -0.79 -17.42 15.22
CA PRO A 347 -0.24 -16.45 16.14
C PRO A 347 1.29 -16.55 16.28
N VAL A 348 1.93 -15.44 16.53
CA VAL A 348 3.38 -15.33 16.74
C VAL A 348 3.65 -14.92 18.19
N SER A 349 4.86 -15.19 18.70
CA SER A 349 5.22 -14.93 20.11
C SER A 349 5.03 -13.47 20.52
N ASN A 350 5.29 -12.54 19.59
CA ASN A 350 5.16 -11.10 19.79
C ASN A 350 4.03 -10.55 18.92
N ASP A 351 2.84 -11.15 19.03
CA ASP A 351 1.70 -10.77 18.21
C ASP A 351 1.35 -9.28 18.36
N LEU A 352 0.85 -8.67 17.30
CA LEU A 352 0.50 -7.25 17.29
C LEU A 352 -1.00 -7.13 17.53
N PHE A 353 -1.34 -6.50 18.66
CA PHE A 353 -2.70 -6.13 19.00
C PHE A 353 -2.77 -4.62 19.16
N PHE A 354 -3.91 -4.06 18.81
CA PHE A 354 -4.20 -2.63 18.95
C PHE A 354 -5.32 -2.46 20.00
N ASP A 355 -5.09 -1.54 20.93
CA ASP A 355 -6.06 -1.16 21.96
C ASP A 355 -7.18 -0.26 21.39
#